data_cd33fc0866ec074388cd3475c0685d45
#
_entry.id   cd33fc0866ec074388cd3475c0685d45
#
_cell.length_a   1.000
_cell.length_b   1.000
_cell.length_c   1.000
_cell.angle_alpha   90.00
_cell.angle_beta   90.00
_cell.angle_gamma   90.00
#
_symmetry.space_group_name_H-M   'P 1'
#
loop_
_entity.id
_entity.type
_entity.pdbx_description
1 polymer ?
#
loop_
_entity_poly.entity_id
_entity_poly.type
_entity_poly.pdbx_seq_one_letter_code
_entity_poly.pdbx_strand_id
1 'polypeptide(L)'
;ERLPIPLPDGGYVPLREVASLTLAPGPNQISRENGKRRLVVSANVRGRDLGGFVAEVQGKVAQQVKLPPGYWLEYGGTFEQLQSASQRLSLLVPVTLVMIFALLMMTFGSAKDAALVFSGVPLALTGGVIALWLRDIPLSITAGVGFITLCGVSVLTGVMMVSAFRDELNRGESVEQAIQGGAMLRLRPILMVALVAALGFLPMALNTSTGAEVQRPLATVVIGGIISSTLLTLLVLPGLYRLAWRKPKEIDDNGDPITQ
;
A
#
# COMPACT_ATOMS: atom_id res chain seq x y z
N GLU A 1 -38.99 -42.02 25.88
CA GLU A 1 -39.61 -43.24 25.33
C GLU A 1 -40.99 -43.57 25.98
N ARG A 2 -41.24 -43.20 27.21
CA ARG A 2 -42.50 -43.46 27.94
C ARG A 2 -43.57 -42.37 27.81
N LEU A 3 -43.40 -41.40 26.97
CA LEU A 3 -44.34 -40.29 26.77
C LEU A 3 -45.68 -40.87 26.22
N PRO A 4 -46.82 -40.62 26.89
CA PRO A 4 -48.10 -41.12 26.41
C PRO A 4 -48.60 -40.26 25.24
N ILE A 5 -48.94 -40.90 24.13
CA ILE A 5 -49.54 -40.27 22.95
C ILE A 5 -51.04 -40.61 22.95
N PRO A 6 -51.92 -39.60 22.95
CA PRO A 6 -53.35 -39.83 22.95
C PRO A 6 -53.80 -40.41 21.60
N LEU A 7 -54.67 -41.40 21.65
CA LEU A 7 -55.36 -42.00 20.49
C LEU A 7 -56.70 -41.31 20.20
N PRO A 8 -57.12 -41.20 18.95
CA PRO A 8 -58.39 -40.59 18.57
C PRO A 8 -59.62 -41.21 19.24
N ASP A 9 -59.52 -42.52 19.51
CA ASP A 9 -60.63 -43.32 20.10
C ASP A 9 -60.57 -43.40 21.62
N GLY A 10 -59.75 -42.59 22.25
CA GLY A 10 -59.52 -42.60 23.70
C GLY A 10 -58.55 -43.69 24.12
N GLY A 11 -57.62 -43.35 24.99
CA GLY A 11 -56.53 -44.21 25.43
C GLY A 11 -55.17 -43.59 25.11
N TYR A 12 -54.05 -44.20 25.56
CA TYR A 12 -52.70 -43.71 25.37
C TYR A 12 -51.78 -44.86 24.95
N VAL A 13 -50.90 -44.58 24.00
CA VAL A 13 -49.83 -45.49 23.59
C VAL A 13 -48.49 -44.84 23.90
N PRO A 14 -47.53 -45.55 24.50
CA PRO A 14 -46.20 -44.99 24.74
C PRO A 14 -45.50 -44.70 23.43
N LEU A 15 -44.76 -43.53 23.38
CA LEU A 15 -44.05 -43.06 22.18
C LEU A 15 -43.12 -44.12 21.57
N ARG A 16 -42.52 -45.01 22.36
CA ARG A 16 -41.66 -46.11 21.90
C ARG A 16 -42.33 -47.09 20.94
N GLU A 17 -43.67 -47.20 20.98
CA GLU A 17 -44.44 -48.13 20.14
C GLU A 17 -44.79 -47.55 18.76
N VAL A 18 -44.77 -46.22 18.66
CA VAL A 18 -45.11 -45.47 17.42
C VAL A 18 -43.91 -44.76 16.79
N ALA A 19 -42.76 -44.66 17.49
CA ALA A 19 -41.57 -44.02 16.98
C ALA A 19 -40.27 -44.57 17.60
N SER A 20 -39.25 -44.72 16.84
CA SER A 20 -37.90 -45.02 17.32
C SER A 20 -37.15 -43.73 17.66
N LEU A 21 -36.67 -43.64 18.91
CA LEU A 21 -35.89 -42.49 19.39
C LEU A 21 -34.42 -42.84 19.40
N THR A 22 -33.65 -42.20 18.54
CA THR A 22 -32.19 -42.35 18.48
C THR A 22 -31.52 -41.03 18.79
N LEU A 23 -30.49 -41.06 19.64
CA LEU A 23 -29.63 -39.92 19.86
C LEU A 23 -28.68 -39.83 18.66
N ALA A 24 -28.83 -38.77 17.87
CA ALA A 24 -27.92 -38.49 16.75
C ALA A 24 -27.29 -37.10 16.93
N PRO A 25 -25.99 -36.94 16.60
CA PRO A 25 -25.38 -35.63 16.59
C PRO A 25 -26.04 -34.77 15.52
N GLY A 26 -26.53 -33.61 15.91
CA GLY A 26 -27.11 -32.62 15.02
C GLY A 26 -26.27 -31.33 14.97
N PRO A 27 -26.47 -30.49 13.98
CA PRO A 27 -25.76 -29.19 13.94
C PRO A 27 -26.19 -28.32 15.11
N ASN A 28 -25.19 -27.86 15.88
CA ASN A 28 -25.39 -27.05 17.07
C ASN A 28 -25.96 -25.67 16.73
N GLN A 29 -25.64 -25.14 15.53
CA GLN A 29 -26.13 -23.87 15.02
C GLN A 29 -26.33 -23.92 13.50
N ILE A 30 -27.44 -23.41 13.03
CA ILE A 30 -27.71 -23.23 11.60
C ILE A 30 -27.63 -21.73 11.29
N SER A 31 -26.52 -21.31 10.71
CA SER A 31 -26.35 -19.93 10.27
C SER A 31 -27.05 -19.70 8.92
N ARG A 32 -27.65 -18.52 8.77
CA ARG A 32 -28.29 -18.08 7.53
C ARG A 32 -27.79 -16.70 7.13
N GLU A 33 -27.69 -16.49 5.83
CA GLU A 33 -27.38 -15.21 5.23
C GLU A 33 -28.32 -14.99 4.04
N ASN A 34 -28.97 -13.83 3.96
CA ASN A 34 -29.98 -13.53 2.95
C ASN A 34 -31.07 -14.64 2.84
N GLY A 35 -31.49 -15.20 3.98
CA GLY A 35 -32.49 -16.27 4.05
C GLY A 35 -32.00 -17.69 3.69
N LYS A 36 -30.78 -17.83 3.18
CA LYS A 36 -30.17 -19.11 2.79
C LYS A 36 -29.26 -19.65 3.89
N ARG A 37 -29.21 -20.98 4.03
CA ARG A 37 -28.28 -21.62 4.96
C ARG A 37 -26.85 -21.46 4.47
N ARG A 38 -25.93 -21.13 5.40
CA ARG A 38 -24.50 -21.07 5.09
C ARG A 38 -23.69 -21.96 6.03
N LEU A 39 -22.62 -22.51 5.47
CA LEU A 39 -21.54 -23.15 6.21
C LEU A 39 -20.30 -22.26 6.05
N VAL A 40 -19.66 -21.88 7.17
CA VAL A 40 -18.46 -21.06 7.17
C VAL A 40 -17.26 -21.97 7.41
N VAL A 41 -16.33 -21.99 6.45
CA VAL A 41 -15.01 -22.59 6.61
C VAL A 41 -14.01 -21.45 6.77
N SER A 42 -13.41 -21.30 7.95
CA SER A 42 -12.46 -20.25 8.26
C SER A 42 -11.05 -20.81 8.38
N ALA A 43 -10.08 -20.03 7.87
CA ALA A 43 -8.67 -20.33 7.99
C ALA A 43 -7.87 -19.06 8.27
N ASN A 44 -6.84 -19.15 9.11
CA ASN A 44 -5.90 -18.07 9.34
C ASN A 44 -4.62 -18.31 8.54
N VAL A 45 -4.23 -17.32 7.74
CA VAL A 45 -3.01 -17.36 6.94
C VAL A 45 -1.83 -16.90 7.80
N ARG A 46 -0.76 -17.70 7.84
CA ARG A 46 0.48 -17.34 8.54
C ARG A 46 1.68 -17.56 7.62
N GLY A 47 2.63 -16.64 7.64
CA GLY A 47 3.90 -16.77 6.91
C GLY A 47 3.80 -16.67 5.38
N ARG A 48 2.65 -16.25 4.83
CA ARG A 48 2.47 -16.05 3.38
C ARG A 48 1.46 -14.95 3.08
N ASP A 49 1.45 -14.50 1.86
CA ASP A 49 0.51 -13.52 1.33
C ASP A 49 -0.93 -14.06 1.27
N LEU A 50 -1.89 -13.24 1.72
CA LEU A 50 -3.31 -13.57 1.76
C LEU A 50 -3.91 -13.73 0.35
N GLY A 51 -3.54 -12.85 -0.58
CA GLY A 51 -4.07 -12.88 -1.94
C GLY A 51 -3.65 -14.15 -2.69
N GLY A 52 -2.35 -14.49 -2.63
CA GLY A 52 -1.82 -15.71 -3.21
C GLY A 52 -2.38 -16.98 -2.57
N PHE A 53 -2.61 -16.98 -1.25
CA PHE A 53 -3.27 -18.09 -0.57
C PHE A 53 -4.69 -18.30 -1.07
N VAL A 54 -5.50 -17.26 -1.14
CA VAL A 54 -6.90 -17.37 -1.60
C VAL A 54 -6.96 -17.77 -3.07
N ALA A 55 -6.10 -17.25 -3.93
CA ALA A 55 -6.01 -17.67 -5.33
C ALA A 55 -5.70 -19.17 -5.47
N GLU A 56 -4.78 -19.69 -4.66
CA GLU A 56 -4.47 -21.13 -4.61
C GLU A 56 -5.67 -21.94 -4.13
N VAL A 57 -6.36 -21.50 -3.07
CA VAL A 57 -7.58 -22.16 -2.55
C VAL A 57 -8.66 -22.17 -3.61
N GLN A 58 -8.91 -21.05 -4.28
CA GLN A 58 -9.90 -20.98 -5.37
C GLN A 58 -9.58 -21.98 -6.49
N GLY A 59 -8.32 -22.05 -6.91
CA GLY A 59 -7.87 -22.99 -7.93
C GLY A 59 -8.06 -24.46 -7.51
N LYS A 60 -7.66 -24.82 -6.29
CA LYS A 60 -7.81 -26.18 -5.76
C LYS A 60 -9.27 -26.58 -5.57
N VAL A 61 -10.09 -25.69 -5.02
CA VAL A 61 -11.51 -25.95 -4.79
C VAL A 61 -12.25 -26.13 -6.13
N ALA A 62 -11.96 -25.28 -7.11
CA ALA A 62 -12.57 -25.41 -8.44
C ALA A 62 -12.24 -26.76 -9.13
N GLN A 63 -11.04 -27.29 -8.88
CA GLN A 63 -10.60 -28.57 -9.48
C GLN A 63 -11.07 -29.81 -8.69
N GLN A 64 -11.12 -29.73 -7.37
CA GLN A 64 -11.27 -30.90 -6.51
C GLN A 64 -12.67 -31.02 -5.88
N VAL A 65 -13.41 -29.92 -5.76
CA VAL A 65 -14.72 -29.92 -5.08
C VAL A 65 -15.85 -29.83 -6.10
N LYS A 66 -16.63 -30.87 -6.20
CA LYS A 66 -17.88 -30.88 -6.99
C LYS A 66 -19.04 -30.46 -6.09
N LEU A 67 -19.56 -29.27 -6.31
CA LEU A 67 -20.71 -28.77 -5.56
C LEU A 67 -21.99 -29.38 -6.08
N PRO A 68 -22.91 -29.83 -5.18
CA PRO A 68 -24.26 -30.26 -5.57
C PRO A 68 -25.04 -29.07 -6.19
N PRO A 69 -26.06 -29.37 -7.03
CA PRO A 69 -26.92 -28.31 -7.57
C PRO A 69 -27.56 -27.45 -6.46
N GLY A 70 -27.51 -26.15 -6.62
CA GLY A 70 -28.03 -25.16 -5.64
C GLY A 70 -27.04 -24.69 -4.57
N TYR A 71 -25.82 -25.23 -4.59
CA TYR A 71 -24.74 -24.74 -3.73
C TYR A 71 -23.81 -23.81 -4.51
N TRP A 72 -23.28 -22.77 -3.83
CA TRP A 72 -22.25 -21.87 -4.36
C TRP A 72 -21.25 -21.55 -3.28
N LEU A 73 -20.08 -21.09 -3.69
CA LEU A 73 -18.99 -20.64 -2.82
C LEU A 73 -18.86 -19.13 -2.88
N GLU A 74 -18.67 -18.53 -1.73
CA GLU A 74 -18.37 -17.13 -1.58
C GLU A 74 -17.11 -16.98 -0.73
N TYR A 75 -16.19 -16.14 -1.17
CA TYR A 75 -14.93 -15.89 -0.49
C TYR A 75 -15.00 -14.53 0.18
N GLY A 76 -15.16 -14.52 1.50
CA GLY A 76 -15.38 -13.31 2.30
C GLY A 76 -14.26 -13.02 3.30
N GLY A 77 -14.58 -12.17 4.25
CA GLY A 77 -13.68 -11.77 5.33
C GLY A 77 -12.59 -10.79 4.89
N THR A 78 -11.38 -10.94 5.43
CA THR A 78 -10.25 -10.03 5.14
C THR A 78 -9.88 -9.99 3.66
N PHE A 79 -10.13 -11.07 2.90
CA PHE A 79 -9.88 -11.12 1.46
C PHE A 79 -10.81 -10.19 0.67
N GLU A 80 -12.09 -10.14 1.00
CA GLU A 80 -13.05 -9.23 0.36
C GLU A 80 -12.67 -7.76 0.60
N GLN A 81 -12.25 -7.44 1.82
CA GLN A 81 -11.74 -6.11 2.15
C GLN A 81 -10.48 -5.77 1.34
N LEU A 82 -9.57 -6.74 1.18
CA LEU A 82 -8.36 -6.58 0.37
C LEU A 82 -8.70 -6.32 -1.10
N GLN A 83 -9.64 -7.06 -1.66
CA GLN A 83 -10.09 -6.90 -3.04
C GLN A 83 -10.75 -5.53 -3.26
N SER A 84 -11.66 -5.15 -2.39
CA SER A 84 -12.34 -3.84 -2.44
C SER A 84 -11.37 -2.68 -2.30
N ALA A 85 -10.40 -2.77 -1.38
CA ALA A 85 -9.37 -1.75 -1.20
C ALA A 85 -8.41 -1.69 -2.40
N SER A 86 -8.01 -2.84 -2.96
CA SER A 86 -7.16 -2.90 -4.14
C SER A 86 -7.83 -2.23 -5.36
N GLN A 87 -9.12 -2.48 -5.58
CA GLN A 87 -9.88 -1.82 -6.64
C GLN A 87 -9.95 -0.30 -6.46
N ARG A 88 -10.21 0.16 -5.22
CA ARG A 88 -10.23 1.60 -4.92
C ARG A 88 -8.86 2.24 -5.10
N LEU A 89 -7.80 1.59 -4.62
CA LEU A 89 -6.43 2.08 -4.75
C LEU A 89 -5.97 2.15 -6.20
N SER A 90 -6.36 1.19 -7.04
CA SER A 90 -6.00 1.17 -8.46
C SER A 90 -6.54 2.38 -9.24
N LEU A 91 -7.64 2.98 -8.78
CA LEU A 91 -8.19 4.23 -9.33
C LEU A 91 -7.60 5.46 -8.63
N LEU A 92 -7.56 5.45 -7.29
CA LEU A 92 -7.16 6.61 -6.49
C LEU A 92 -5.68 6.96 -6.68
N VAL A 93 -4.79 5.97 -6.77
CA VAL A 93 -3.34 6.23 -6.90
C VAL A 93 -3.01 6.98 -8.20
N PRO A 94 -3.43 6.54 -9.39
CA PRO A 94 -3.18 7.29 -10.62
C PRO A 94 -3.78 8.71 -10.60
N VAL A 95 -5.01 8.86 -10.10
CA VAL A 95 -5.66 10.18 -10.00
C VAL A 95 -4.87 11.10 -9.08
N THR A 96 -4.40 10.59 -7.94
CA THR A 96 -3.58 11.38 -7.00
C THR A 96 -2.25 11.77 -7.62
N LEU A 97 -1.57 10.86 -8.34
CA LEU A 97 -0.30 11.16 -9.00
C LEU A 97 -0.47 12.22 -10.10
N VAL A 98 -1.53 12.13 -10.89
CA VAL A 98 -1.85 13.15 -11.91
C VAL A 98 -2.13 14.51 -11.25
N MET A 99 -2.91 14.52 -10.18
CA MET A 99 -3.21 15.74 -9.43
C MET A 99 -1.94 16.36 -8.83
N ILE A 100 -1.06 15.57 -8.24
CA ILE A 100 0.25 16.01 -7.73
C ILE A 100 1.08 16.62 -8.86
N PHE A 101 1.16 15.95 -10.01
CA PHE A 101 1.92 16.45 -11.15
C PHE A 101 1.34 17.77 -11.68
N ALA A 102 0.00 17.88 -11.76
CA ALA A 102 -0.66 19.12 -12.17
C ALA A 102 -0.38 20.28 -11.19
N LEU A 103 -0.43 20.02 -9.89
CA LEU A 103 -0.06 21.01 -8.86
C LEU A 103 1.41 21.44 -8.96
N LEU A 104 2.31 20.50 -9.22
CA LEU A 104 3.73 20.81 -9.45
C LEU A 104 3.92 21.69 -10.69
N MET A 105 3.20 21.39 -11.77
CA MET A 105 3.20 22.21 -12.99
C MET A 105 2.72 23.65 -12.70
N MET A 106 1.63 23.78 -11.93
CA MET A 106 1.13 25.11 -11.53
C MET A 106 2.12 25.87 -10.63
N THR A 107 2.77 25.15 -9.71
CA THR A 107 3.72 25.76 -8.76
C THR A 107 4.99 26.25 -9.44
N PHE A 108 5.57 25.45 -10.32
CA PHE A 108 6.84 25.78 -10.97
C PHE A 108 6.69 26.52 -12.31
N GLY A 109 5.53 26.43 -12.97
CA GLY A 109 5.35 26.96 -14.32
C GLY A 109 6.25 26.31 -15.38
N SER A 110 6.91 25.19 -15.02
CA SER A 110 7.89 24.47 -15.84
C SER A 110 7.66 22.97 -15.75
N ALA A 111 7.42 22.34 -16.91
CA ALA A 111 7.29 20.90 -16.99
C ALA A 111 8.58 20.15 -16.61
N LYS A 112 9.74 20.76 -16.87
CA LYS A 112 11.05 20.18 -16.51
C LYS A 112 11.22 20.07 -15.01
N ASP A 113 10.93 21.15 -14.26
CA ASP A 113 11.07 21.18 -12.82
C ASP A 113 10.03 20.28 -12.15
N ALA A 114 8.79 20.29 -12.65
CA ALA A 114 7.73 19.39 -12.19
C ALA A 114 8.13 17.91 -12.37
N ALA A 115 8.68 17.56 -13.53
CA ALA A 115 9.13 16.19 -13.82
C ALA A 115 10.33 15.79 -12.94
N LEU A 116 11.26 16.70 -12.68
CA LEU A 116 12.39 16.48 -11.79
C LEU A 116 11.94 16.17 -10.37
N VAL A 117 11.02 16.97 -9.81
CA VAL A 117 10.45 16.70 -8.49
C VAL A 117 9.69 15.38 -8.48
N PHE A 118 8.88 15.13 -9.51
CA PHE A 118 8.08 13.92 -9.63
C PHE A 118 8.93 12.65 -9.76
N SER A 119 10.12 12.74 -10.35
CA SER A 119 11.07 11.61 -10.45
C SER A 119 11.53 11.09 -9.08
N GLY A 120 11.44 11.88 -8.02
CA GLY A 120 11.69 11.47 -6.64
C GLY A 120 10.68 10.44 -6.12
N VAL A 121 9.44 10.43 -6.66
CA VAL A 121 8.38 9.51 -6.21
C VAL A 121 8.74 8.04 -6.48
N PRO A 122 9.06 7.59 -7.71
CA PRO A 122 9.48 6.22 -7.96
C PRO A 122 10.68 5.80 -7.10
N LEU A 123 11.62 6.71 -6.92
CA LEU A 123 12.83 6.45 -6.14
C LEU A 123 12.51 6.26 -4.64
N ALA A 124 11.56 7.02 -4.10
CA ALA A 124 11.08 6.83 -2.73
C ALA A 124 10.37 5.48 -2.56
N LEU A 125 9.54 5.08 -3.54
CA LEU A 125 8.81 3.81 -3.50
C LEU A 125 9.76 2.61 -3.41
N THR A 126 10.92 2.64 -4.09
CA THR A 126 11.90 1.55 -4.02
C THR A 126 12.39 1.31 -2.59
N GLY A 127 12.64 2.38 -1.81
CA GLY A 127 13.04 2.26 -0.40
C GLY A 127 11.97 1.62 0.48
N GLY A 128 10.70 1.94 0.24
CA GLY A 128 9.57 1.31 0.93
C GLY A 128 9.46 -0.19 0.62
N VAL A 129 9.65 -0.58 -0.64
CA VAL A 129 9.65 -1.99 -1.06
C VAL A 129 10.81 -2.76 -0.43
N ILE A 130 12.03 -2.19 -0.47
CA ILE A 130 13.22 -2.80 0.13
C ILE A 130 13.02 -2.97 1.64
N ALA A 131 12.43 -1.99 2.34
CA ALA A 131 12.18 -2.09 3.78
C ALA A 131 11.17 -3.19 4.13
N LEU A 132 10.12 -3.39 3.34
CA LEU A 132 9.18 -4.50 3.51
C LEU A 132 9.89 -5.84 3.29
N TRP A 133 10.71 -5.94 2.23
CA TRP A 133 11.43 -7.15 1.90
C TRP A 133 12.46 -7.54 2.99
N LEU A 134 13.22 -6.57 3.51
CA LEU A 134 14.18 -6.79 4.59
C LEU A 134 13.54 -7.26 5.91
N ARG A 135 12.26 -6.98 6.10
CA ARG A 135 11.52 -7.34 7.31
C ARG A 135 10.55 -8.51 7.12
N ASP A 136 10.57 -9.17 5.98
CA ASP A 136 9.64 -10.25 5.60
C ASP A 136 8.17 -9.89 5.83
N ILE A 137 7.80 -8.61 5.57
CA ILE A 137 6.44 -8.14 5.71
C ILE A 137 5.76 -8.21 4.32
N PRO A 138 4.66 -8.96 4.17
CA PRO A 138 3.95 -9.04 2.91
C PRO A 138 3.30 -7.71 2.53
N LEU A 139 3.16 -7.47 1.23
CA LEU A 139 2.47 -6.30 0.71
C LEU A 139 1.00 -6.35 1.14
N SER A 140 0.60 -5.42 1.99
CA SER A 140 -0.76 -5.32 2.55
C SER A 140 -1.42 -4.02 2.10
N ILE A 141 -2.73 -3.90 2.31
CA ILE A 141 -3.49 -2.66 2.06
C ILE A 141 -2.86 -1.49 2.84
N THR A 142 -2.44 -1.74 4.07
CA THR A 142 -1.84 -0.74 4.94
C THR A 142 -0.45 -0.31 4.47
N ALA A 143 0.33 -1.23 3.88
CA ALA A 143 1.55 -0.88 3.17
C ALA A 143 1.25 0.03 1.96
N GLY A 144 0.15 -0.25 1.22
CA GLY A 144 -0.33 0.61 0.13
C GLY A 144 -0.62 2.04 0.56
N VAL A 145 -1.28 2.22 1.71
CA VAL A 145 -1.50 3.55 2.32
C VAL A 145 -0.17 4.21 2.70
N GLY A 146 0.78 3.43 3.20
CA GLY A 146 2.15 3.90 3.47
C GLY A 146 2.84 4.43 2.21
N PHE A 147 2.70 3.77 1.08
CA PHE A 147 3.22 4.25 -0.20
C PHE A 147 2.59 5.56 -0.67
N ILE A 148 1.29 5.74 -0.49
CA ILE A 148 0.62 7.02 -0.81
C ILE A 148 1.18 8.16 0.07
N THR A 149 1.30 7.92 1.37
CA THR A 149 1.89 8.88 2.31
C THR A 149 3.33 9.25 1.90
N LEU A 150 4.10 8.25 1.50
CA LEU A 150 5.47 8.40 1.04
C LEU A 150 5.58 9.26 -0.23
N CYS A 151 4.65 9.12 -1.18
CA CYS A 151 4.60 10.00 -2.36
C CYS A 151 4.48 11.47 -1.95
N GLY A 152 3.62 11.80 -0.99
CA GLY A 152 3.46 13.17 -0.50
C GLY A 152 4.73 13.73 0.14
N VAL A 153 5.38 12.95 1.00
CA VAL A 153 6.64 13.35 1.67
C VAL A 153 7.77 13.53 0.66
N SER A 154 7.89 12.62 -0.31
CA SER A 154 8.92 12.69 -1.36
C SER A 154 8.77 13.94 -2.23
N VAL A 155 7.53 14.26 -2.63
CA VAL A 155 7.24 15.46 -3.40
C VAL A 155 7.56 16.72 -2.59
N LEU A 156 7.20 16.76 -1.30
CA LEU A 156 7.49 17.91 -0.44
C LEU A 156 9.01 18.19 -0.35
N THR A 157 9.82 17.15 -0.15
CA THR A 157 11.27 17.28 -0.10
C THR A 157 11.86 17.70 -1.45
N GLY A 158 11.35 17.15 -2.54
CA GLY A 158 11.74 17.53 -3.90
C GLY A 158 11.40 18.99 -4.23
N VAL A 159 10.21 19.45 -3.88
CA VAL A 159 9.79 20.85 -4.05
C VAL A 159 10.71 21.79 -3.28
N MET A 160 11.02 21.48 -2.00
CA MET A 160 11.93 22.29 -1.20
C MET A 160 13.33 22.41 -1.84
N MET A 161 13.83 21.33 -2.43
CA MET A 161 15.14 21.31 -3.06
C MET A 161 15.16 22.10 -4.37
N VAL A 162 14.21 21.84 -5.28
CA VAL A 162 14.13 22.52 -6.59
C VAL A 162 13.84 24.02 -6.41
N SER A 163 12.98 24.39 -5.44
CA SER A 163 12.75 25.80 -5.12
C SER A 163 14.03 26.51 -4.68
N ALA A 164 14.88 25.87 -3.88
CA ALA A 164 16.15 26.45 -3.48
C ALA A 164 17.10 26.65 -4.68
N PHE A 165 17.16 25.71 -5.61
CA PHE A 165 17.96 25.87 -6.82
C PHE A 165 17.46 27.03 -7.68
N ARG A 166 16.13 27.19 -7.81
CA ARG A 166 15.54 28.33 -8.54
C ARG A 166 15.80 29.67 -7.87
N ASP A 167 15.75 29.71 -6.53
CA ASP A 167 16.00 30.92 -5.79
C ASP A 167 17.45 31.40 -6.01
N GLU A 168 18.43 30.50 -6.02
CA GLU A 168 19.82 30.82 -6.32
C GLU A 168 20.03 31.24 -7.80
N LEU A 169 19.39 30.54 -8.74
CA LEU A 169 19.41 30.93 -10.16
C LEU A 169 18.80 32.33 -10.38
N ASN A 170 17.74 32.68 -9.68
CA ASN A 170 17.09 34.00 -9.75
C ASN A 170 17.97 35.09 -9.16
N ARG A 171 18.93 34.76 -8.30
CA ARG A 171 19.96 35.70 -7.77
C ARG A 171 21.10 35.94 -8.75
N GLY A 172 21.10 35.25 -9.91
CA GLY A 172 22.11 35.39 -10.94
C GLY A 172 23.29 34.43 -10.82
N GLU A 173 23.22 33.44 -9.93
CA GLU A 173 24.26 32.44 -9.78
C GLU A 173 24.25 31.46 -10.99
N SER A 174 25.41 30.91 -11.29
CA SER A 174 25.52 29.86 -12.31
C SER A 174 24.80 28.60 -11.88
N VAL A 175 24.40 27.74 -12.82
CA VAL A 175 23.68 26.49 -12.53
C VAL A 175 24.43 25.62 -11.51
N GLU A 176 25.73 25.53 -11.59
CA GLU A 176 26.56 24.76 -10.66
C GLU A 176 26.60 25.38 -9.24
N GLN A 177 26.74 26.69 -9.14
CA GLN A 177 26.70 27.41 -7.86
C GLN A 177 25.33 27.36 -7.23
N ALA A 178 24.24 27.48 -8.03
CA ALA A 178 22.87 27.38 -7.58
C ALA A 178 22.56 25.99 -7.01
N ILE A 179 23.05 24.93 -7.67
CA ILE A 179 22.88 23.55 -7.16
C ILE A 179 23.65 23.35 -5.86
N GLN A 180 24.90 23.78 -5.76
CA GLN A 180 25.72 23.63 -4.56
C GLN A 180 25.15 24.46 -3.40
N GLY A 181 24.87 25.74 -3.65
CA GLY A 181 24.31 26.66 -2.64
C GLY A 181 22.94 26.18 -2.14
N GLY A 182 22.02 25.89 -3.06
CA GLY A 182 20.69 25.41 -2.73
C GLY A 182 20.68 24.06 -1.99
N ALA A 183 21.52 23.10 -2.41
CA ALA A 183 21.67 21.82 -1.72
C ALA A 183 22.20 21.99 -0.28
N MET A 184 23.22 22.83 -0.08
CA MET A 184 23.77 23.10 1.25
C MET A 184 22.76 23.81 2.16
N LEU A 185 22.01 24.79 1.63
CA LEU A 185 20.96 25.50 2.37
C LEU A 185 19.85 24.55 2.85
N ARG A 186 19.46 23.58 2.06
CA ARG A 186 18.35 22.66 2.36
C ARG A 186 18.77 21.37 3.03
N LEU A 187 20.06 21.06 3.10
CA LEU A 187 20.57 19.83 3.71
C LEU A 187 20.06 19.62 5.15
N ARG A 188 20.24 20.63 6.00
CA ARG A 188 19.81 20.54 7.41
C ARG A 188 18.30 20.40 7.56
N PRO A 189 17.44 21.25 6.96
CA PRO A 189 15.99 21.09 7.03
C PRO A 189 15.50 19.72 6.54
N ILE A 190 16.00 19.24 5.41
CA ILE A 190 15.57 17.95 4.84
C ILE A 190 15.97 16.80 5.77
N LEU A 191 17.20 16.79 6.28
CA LEU A 191 17.64 15.76 7.22
C LEU A 191 16.85 15.79 8.53
N MET A 192 16.51 16.98 9.05
CA MET A 192 15.69 17.11 10.25
C MET A 192 14.28 16.55 10.04
N VAL A 193 13.62 16.90 8.93
CA VAL A 193 12.29 16.39 8.61
C VAL A 193 12.33 14.86 8.48
N ALA A 194 13.32 14.32 7.78
CA ALA A 194 13.48 12.89 7.62
C ALA A 194 13.70 12.17 8.96
N LEU A 195 14.57 12.72 9.81
CA LEU A 195 14.87 12.14 11.13
C LEU A 195 13.66 12.18 12.06
N VAL A 196 12.98 13.32 12.15
CA VAL A 196 11.78 13.48 13.00
C VAL A 196 10.66 12.54 12.54
N ALA A 197 10.43 12.47 11.23
CA ALA A 197 9.42 11.56 10.67
C ALA A 197 9.80 10.09 10.92
N ALA A 198 11.05 9.68 10.66
CA ALA A 198 11.49 8.31 10.91
C ALA A 198 11.38 7.94 12.40
N LEU A 199 11.78 8.82 13.32
CA LEU A 199 11.64 8.60 14.76
C LEU A 199 10.16 8.55 15.19
N GLY A 200 9.29 9.36 14.61
CA GLY A 200 7.85 9.35 14.88
C GLY A 200 7.18 8.03 14.50
N PHE A 201 7.60 7.42 13.41
CA PHE A 201 7.07 6.13 12.96
C PHE A 201 7.77 4.92 13.60
N LEU A 202 8.92 5.10 14.25
CA LEU A 202 9.73 4.03 14.83
C LEU A 202 8.95 3.16 15.85
N PRO A 203 8.21 3.74 16.83
CA PRO A 203 7.45 2.92 17.78
C PRO A 203 6.36 2.07 17.10
N MET A 204 5.73 2.59 16.04
CA MET A 204 4.73 1.84 15.26
C MET A 204 5.39 0.69 14.45
N ALA A 205 6.59 0.92 13.92
CA ALA A 205 7.33 -0.09 13.17
C ALA A 205 7.85 -1.24 14.06
N LEU A 206 8.17 -0.95 15.32
CA LEU A 206 8.68 -1.94 16.29
C LEU A 206 7.57 -2.65 17.06
N ASN A 207 6.34 -2.17 17.01
CA ASN A 207 5.22 -2.76 17.74
C ASN A 207 4.94 -4.18 17.24
N THR A 208 4.76 -5.12 18.21
CA THR A 208 4.42 -6.53 17.98
C THR A 208 3.14 -6.95 18.70
N SER A 209 2.42 -6.02 19.32
CA SER A 209 1.17 -6.30 20.04
C SER A 209 0.00 -6.57 19.10
N THR A 210 -1.10 -7.04 19.66
CA THR A 210 -2.36 -7.25 18.93
C THR A 210 -2.81 -5.93 18.28
N GLY A 211 -3.09 -5.93 16.97
CA GLY A 211 -3.40 -4.74 16.19
C GLY A 211 -2.19 -4.06 15.52
N ALA A 212 -0.96 -4.45 15.85
CA ALA A 212 0.25 -3.97 15.17
C ALA A 212 0.32 -4.39 13.70
N GLU A 213 -0.42 -5.42 13.30
CA GLU A 213 -0.49 -5.94 11.93
C GLU A 213 -0.88 -4.88 10.90
N VAL A 214 -1.65 -3.87 11.31
CA VAL A 214 -2.07 -2.73 10.48
C VAL A 214 -0.99 -1.64 10.46
N GLN A 215 -0.42 -1.30 11.60
CA GLN A 215 0.47 -0.15 11.75
C GLN A 215 1.91 -0.46 11.31
N ARG A 216 2.38 -1.67 11.56
CA ARG A 216 3.75 -2.11 11.30
C ARG A 216 4.15 -2.06 9.82
N PRO A 217 3.33 -2.58 8.85
CA PRO A 217 3.65 -2.46 7.43
C PRO A 217 3.70 -1.01 6.96
N LEU A 218 2.71 -0.18 7.35
CA LEU A 218 2.64 1.24 7.02
C LEU A 218 3.90 1.97 7.49
N ALA A 219 4.23 1.86 8.79
CA ALA A 219 5.39 2.51 9.37
C ALA A 219 6.71 2.04 8.75
N THR A 220 6.83 0.76 8.42
CA THR A 220 8.02 0.20 7.75
C THR A 220 8.22 0.81 6.37
N VAL A 221 7.17 0.90 5.57
CA VAL A 221 7.21 1.54 4.24
C VAL A 221 7.62 2.99 4.35
N VAL A 222 7.01 3.73 5.27
CA VAL A 222 7.26 5.16 5.44
C VAL A 222 8.70 5.42 5.87
N ILE A 223 9.22 4.68 6.87
CA ILE A 223 10.61 4.85 7.33
C ILE A 223 11.59 4.51 6.20
N GLY A 224 11.46 3.34 5.57
CA GLY A 224 12.35 2.94 4.48
C GLY A 224 12.31 3.88 3.29
N GLY A 225 11.12 4.34 2.96
CA GLY A 225 10.91 5.28 1.87
C GLY A 225 11.45 6.69 2.17
N ILE A 226 11.31 7.19 3.40
CA ILE A 226 11.87 8.49 3.79
C ILE A 226 13.41 8.44 3.73
N ILE A 227 14.03 7.38 4.21
CA ILE A 227 15.50 7.22 4.14
C ILE A 227 15.95 7.22 2.67
N SER A 228 15.33 6.39 1.84
CA SER A 228 15.64 6.32 0.41
C SER A 228 15.37 7.65 -0.31
N SER A 229 14.19 8.25 -0.11
CA SER A 229 13.83 9.54 -0.70
C SER A 229 14.82 10.64 -0.31
N THR A 230 15.22 10.71 0.94
CA THR A 230 16.17 11.71 1.44
C THR A 230 17.53 11.55 0.78
N LEU A 231 18.08 10.32 0.76
CA LEU A 231 19.36 10.03 0.12
C LEU A 231 19.31 10.37 -1.38
N LEU A 232 18.25 9.96 -2.07
CA LEU A 232 18.11 10.18 -3.51
C LEU A 232 17.85 11.65 -3.84
N THR A 233 17.06 12.35 -3.03
CA THR A 233 16.84 13.80 -3.20
C THR A 233 18.14 14.59 -3.02
N LEU A 234 18.99 14.20 -2.06
CA LEU A 234 20.26 14.89 -1.81
C LEU A 234 21.35 14.57 -2.83
N LEU A 235 21.36 13.34 -3.38
CA LEU A 235 22.42 12.87 -4.27
C LEU A 235 22.01 12.89 -5.75
N VAL A 236 20.82 12.40 -6.07
CA VAL A 236 20.37 12.19 -7.46
C VAL A 236 19.72 13.45 -8.02
N LEU A 237 18.90 14.15 -7.25
CA LEU A 237 18.17 15.33 -7.73
C LEU A 237 19.10 16.46 -8.20
N PRO A 238 20.21 16.79 -7.52
CA PRO A 238 21.20 17.75 -8.00
C PRO A 238 21.81 17.34 -9.34
N GLY A 239 22.12 16.05 -9.49
CA GLY A 239 22.65 15.51 -10.75
C GLY A 239 21.64 15.58 -11.90
N LEU A 240 20.39 15.21 -11.66
CA LEU A 240 19.30 15.32 -12.64
C LEU A 240 19.02 16.78 -13.00
N TYR A 241 19.04 17.68 -12.03
CA TYR A 241 18.86 19.11 -12.26
C TYR A 241 19.95 19.67 -13.16
N ARG A 242 21.22 19.33 -12.89
CA ARG A 242 22.37 19.68 -13.74
C ARG A 242 22.20 19.17 -15.17
N LEU A 243 21.73 17.95 -15.35
CA LEU A 243 21.51 17.35 -16.67
C LEU A 243 20.40 18.07 -17.45
N ALA A 244 19.29 18.40 -16.76
CA ALA A 244 18.12 19.05 -17.37
C ALA A 244 18.37 20.51 -17.76
N TRP A 245 19.21 21.21 -17.00
CA TRP A 245 19.53 22.63 -17.21
C TRP A 245 20.91 22.86 -17.81
N ARG A 246 21.61 21.80 -18.26
CA ARG A 246 22.86 21.94 -19.00
C ARG A 246 22.55 22.67 -20.31
N LYS A 247 23.09 23.91 -20.48
CA LYS A 247 23.06 24.58 -21.79
C LYS A 247 23.72 23.67 -22.82
N PRO A 248 23.14 23.52 -24.04
CA PRO A 248 23.89 22.90 -25.13
C PRO A 248 25.21 23.68 -25.27
N LYS A 249 26.33 22.99 -25.41
CA LYS A 249 27.58 23.62 -25.80
C LYS A 249 27.31 24.37 -27.11
N GLU A 250 27.38 25.69 -27.06
CA GLU A 250 27.43 26.48 -28.29
C GLU A 250 28.73 26.07 -28.99
N ILE A 251 28.56 25.48 -30.14
CA ILE A 251 29.66 25.11 -31.06
C ILE A 251 29.77 26.29 -31.99
N ASP A 252 30.97 26.85 -32.12
CA ASP A 252 31.33 27.86 -33.08
C ASP A 252 31.19 27.26 -34.53
N ASP A 253 31.03 28.12 -35.54
CA ASP A 253 30.90 27.73 -36.95
C ASP A 253 32.05 26.83 -37.47
N ASN A 254 33.13 26.71 -36.74
CA ASN A 254 34.29 25.84 -37.03
C ASN A 254 34.24 24.49 -36.30
N GLY A 255 33.18 24.22 -35.47
CA GLY A 255 33.02 22.97 -34.74
C GLY A 255 33.75 22.92 -33.40
N ASP A 256 34.37 24.01 -32.94
CA ASP A 256 35.04 24.10 -31.65
C ASP A 256 34.14 24.61 -30.50
N PRO A 257 34.27 24.06 -29.29
CA PRO A 257 33.49 24.50 -28.16
C PRO A 257 33.89 25.93 -27.71
N ILE A 258 32.96 26.87 -27.77
CA ILE A 258 33.15 28.23 -27.22
C ILE A 258 33.34 28.10 -25.71
N THR A 259 34.59 28.29 -25.25
CA THR A 259 34.93 28.41 -23.81
C THR A 259 34.74 29.87 -23.38
N GLN A 260 33.68 30.13 -22.58
CA GLN A 260 33.57 31.32 -21.73
C GLN A 260 33.90 30.98 -20.32
#